data_213acdf1f719ce79a638b4cb37db2871
#
_entry.id   213acdf1f719ce79a638b4cb37db2871
#
_cell.length_a   1.000
_cell.length_b   1.000
_cell.length_c   1.000
_cell.angle_alpha   90.00
_cell.angle_beta   90.00
_cell.angle_gamma   90.00
#
_symmetry.space_group_name_H-M   'P 1'
#
loop_
_entity.id
_entity.type
_entity.pdbx_description
1 polymer ?
#
loop_
_entity_poly.entity_id
_entity_poly.type
_entity_poly.pdbx_seq_one_letter_code
_entity_poly.pdbx_strand_id
1 'polypeptide(L)'
;QEEYSAKIPALTLLTSLGWTFLSPKQIMDYRGYKQDEVVLRPVLREELSKRSFMAGGKTCQLSEKALDNLISQVCSPALNEGLLKANERMYNHLLYGIAVTEFVDGKKVNPTIALIDWEHPENNQFHFTEEFTVLRSGGVETRRPDIVCFVNGIPLAVIEAKSPAGHGKKGPTIDEGISQSIRNQLNDEIPQLFVYSQLLLSINGHDGRYGTCHTPMKFWAAWREEDITDPQMYALRNHPLSTEQIHALFDHRPSVDLKWYQQLIDGGELAVSGQDKLLISLLSPERLLEMTRFFTLFDKKTGKIVARYQQVFGIKRLLERISTRRPDGGREGGVIWHTTGSGKSYT
;
A
#
# COMPACT_ATOMS: atom_id res chain seq x y z
N GLN A 1 7.52 23.63 -4.31
CA GLN A 1 8.67 22.92 -4.89
C GLN A 1 8.59 21.41 -4.64
N GLU A 2 8.20 20.98 -3.44
CA GLU A 2 7.88 19.56 -3.12
C GLU A 2 6.79 19.02 -4.06
N GLU A 3 5.77 19.84 -4.31
CA GLU A 3 4.66 19.54 -5.19
C GLU A 3 5.12 19.07 -6.58
N TYR A 4 6.00 19.85 -7.21
CA TYR A 4 6.44 19.60 -8.60
C TYR A 4 7.60 18.59 -8.70
N SER A 5 8.42 18.49 -7.66
CA SER A 5 9.59 17.60 -7.71
C SER A 5 9.29 16.16 -7.26
N ALA A 6 8.35 15.98 -6.33
CA ALA A 6 8.06 14.67 -5.74
C ALA A 6 6.60 14.25 -5.89
N LYS A 7 5.63 15.12 -5.49
CA LYS A 7 4.25 14.72 -5.32
C LYS A 7 3.52 14.52 -6.67
N ILE A 8 3.42 15.53 -7.53
CA ILE A 8 2.77 15.38 -8.85
C ILE A 8 3.40 14.26 -9.67
N PRO A 9 4.75 14.14 -9.78
CA PRO A 9 5.36 12.97 -10.41
C PRO A 9 4.92 11.62 -9.83
N ALA A 10 4.76 11.53 -8.49
CA ALA A 10 4.28 10.31 -7.86
C ALA A 10 2.80 10.01 -8.19
N LEU A 11 1.92 11.05 -8.14
CA LEU A 11 0.50 10.89 -8.46
C LEU A 11 0.28 10.43 -9.91
N THR A 12 0.98 11.04 -10.86
CA THR A 12 0.90 10.66 -12.27
C THR A 12 1.41 9.25 -12.51
N LEU A 13 2.50 8.86 -11.84
CA LEU A 13 3.05 7.52 -11.95
C LEU A 13 2.13 6.46 -11.34
N LEU A 14 1.52 6.71 -10.16
CA LEU A 14 0.54 5.79 -9.58
C LEU A 14 -0.63 5.56 -10.53
N THR A 15 -1.10 6.62 -11.20
CA THR A 15 -2.15 6.50 -12.23
C THR A 15 -1.69 5.62 -13.39
N SER A 16 -0.45 5.79 -13.87
CA SER A 16 0.13 4.93 -14.92
C SER A 16 0.29 3.47 -14.50
N LEU A 17 0.45 3.22 -13.19
CA LEU A 17 0.53 1.87 -12.61
C LEU A 17 -0.85 1.20 -12.45
N GLY A 18 -1.93 1.88 -12.82
CA GLY A 18 -3.30 1.32 -12.77
C GLY A 18 -4.09 1.69 -11.52
N TRP A 19 -3.60 2.59 -10.68
CA TRP A 19 -4.36 3.11 -9.56
C TRP A 19 -5.36 4.18 -10.00
N THR A 20 -6.54 4.17 -9.42
CA THR A 20 -7.57 5.19 -9.65
C THR A 20 -7.44 6.30 -8.61
N PHE A 21 -7.26 7.53 -9.07
CA PHE A 21 -7.22 8.69 -8.19
C PHE A 21 -8.62 9.06 -7.69
N LEU A 22 -8.73 9.31 -6.40
CA LEU A 22 -9.91 9.91 -5.76
C LEU A 22 -9.52 11.26 -5.20
N SER A 23 -10.19 12.32 -5.64
CA SER A 23 -9.92 13.67 -5.14
C SER A 23 -10.19 13.77 -3.63
N PRO A 24 -9.57 14.71 -2.91
CA PRO A 24 -9.84 14.92 -1.48
C PRO A 24 -11.33 15.12 -1.17
N LYS A 25 -12.10 15.72 -2.09
CA LYS A 25 -13.55 15.86 -1.96
C LYS A 25 -14.25 14.50 -2.01
N GLN A 26 -13.98 13.67 -3.01
CA GLN A 26 -14.55 12.32 -3.12
C GLN A 26 -14.20 11.46 -1.90
N ILE A 27 -12.99 11.58 -1.40
CA ILE A 27 -12.56 10.90 -0.17
C ILE A 27 -13.41 11.31 1.03
N MET A 28 -13.68 12.60 1.19
CA MET A 28 -14.55 13.10 2.27
C MET A 28 -15.98 12.60 2.13
N ASP A 29 -16.52 12.56 0.92
CA ASP A 29 -17.83 11.98 0.64
C ASP A 29 -17.88 10.50 1.01
N TYR A 30 -16.89 9.71 0.60
CA TYR A 30 -16.78 8.27 0.92
C TYR A 30 -16.59 7.97 2.42
N ARG A 31 -16.05 8.91 3.17
CA ARG A 31 -15.89 8.84 4.62
C ARG A 31 -17.08 9.39 5.40
N GLY A 32 -18.13 9.83 4.71
CA GLY A 32 -19.29 10.47 5.33
C GLY A 32 -18.91 11.73 6.11
N TYR A 33 -17.93 12.49 5.59
CA TYR A 33 -17.35 13.70 6.20
C TYR A 33 -16.70 13.50 7.58
N LYS A 34 -16.33 12.25 7.92
CA LYS A 34 -15.67 11.92 9.19
C LYS A 34 -14.16 11.83 9.00
N GLN A 35 -13.41 12.68 9.70
CA GLN A 35 -11.95 12.71 9.60
C GLN A 35 -11.25 11.63 10.46
N ASP A 36 -11.97 11.00 11.37
CA ASP A 36 -11.50 9.84 12.15
C ASP A 36 -11.67 8.51 11.42
N GLU A 37 -12.57 8.44 10.42
CA GLU A 37 -12.72 7.27 9.55
C GLU A 37 -11.61 7.22 8.50
N VAL A 38 -10.90 6.12 8.43
CA VAL A 38 -9.77 5.95 7.48
C VAL A 38 -10.04 4.91 6.41
N VAL A 39 -11.10 4.12 6.53
CA VAL A 39 -11.53 3.14 5.55
C VAL A 39 -12.60 3.76 4.63
N LEU A 40 -12.50 3.52 3.34
CA LEU A 40 -13.51 3.92 2.36
C LEU A 40 -14.65 2.89 2.39
N ARG A 41 -15.59 3.04 3.34
CA ARG A 41 -16.67 2.06 3.58
C ARG A 41 -17.50 1.73 2.35
N PRO A 42 -17.88 2.68 1.48
CA PRO A 42 -18.64 2.36 0.26
C PRO A 42 -17.88 1.43 -0.68
N VAL A 43 -16.58 1.66 -0.87
CA VAL A 43 -15.71 0.82 -1.69
C VAL A 43 -15.57 -0.57 -1.07
N LEU A 44 -15.31 -0.64 0.24
CA LEU A 44 -15.22 -1.91 0.96
C LEU A 44 -16.53 -2.70 0.87
N ARG A 45 -17.68 -2.05 1.06
CA ARG A 45 -19.00 -2.69 0.94
C ARG A 45 -19.23 -3.24 -0.46
N GLU A 46 -18.93 -2.45 -1.49
CA GLU A 46 -19.06 -2.89 -2.88
C GLU A 46 -18.24 -4.15 -3.15
N GLU A 47 -16.98 -4.16 -2.72
CA GLU A 47 -16.11 -5.33 -2.91
C GLU A 47 -16.56 -6.55 -2.11
N LEU A 48 -16.93 -6.38 -0.85
CA LEU A 48 -17.40 -7.47 -0.01
C LEU A 48 -18.75 -8.04 -0.47
N SER A 49 -19.62 -7.22 -1.07
CA SER A 49 -20.89 -7.70 -1.63
C SER A 49 -20.73 -8.66 -2.81
N LYS A 50 -19.59 -8.64 -3.47
CA LYS A 50 -19.24 -9.57 -4.56
C LYS A 50 -18.76 -10.93 -4.03
N ARG A 51 -18.43 -11.04 -2.74
CA ARG A 51 -17.94 -12.28 -2.13
C ARG A 51 -19.07 -13.28 -1.95
N SER A 52 -18.74 -14.54 -2.14
CA SER A 52 -19.65 -15.67 -1.94
C SER A 52 -18.95 -16.75 -1.12
N PHE A 53 -19.72 -17.68 -0.58
CA PHE A 53 -19.22 -18.83 0.18
C PHE A 53 -19.99 -20.10 -0.18
N MET A 54 -19.41 -21.25 0.10
CA MET A 54 -20.04 -22.55 -0.14
C MET A 54 -20.72 -23.05 1.14
N ALA A 55 -22.00 -23.40 1.04
CA ALA A 55 -22.72 -24.07 2.11
C ALA A 55 -23.74 -25.05 1.53
N GLY A 56 -23.81 -26.26 2.09
CA GLY A 56 -24.74 -27.32 1.62
C GLY A 56 -24.58 -27.67 0.15
N GLY A 57 -23.38 -27.52 -0.42
CA GLY A 57 -23.11 -27.76 -1.85
C GLY A 57 -23.57 -26.64 -2.79
N LYS A 58 -24.01 -25.50 -2.26
CA LYS A 58 -24.49 -24.36 -3.03
C LYS A 58 -23.57 -23.15 -2.80
N THR A 59 -23.41 -22.28 -3.82
CA THR A 59 -22.81 -20.96 -3.69
C THR A 59 -23.84 -20.00 -3.09
N CYS A 60 -23.51 -19.40 -1.96
CA CYS A 60 -24.36 -18.47 -1.23
C CYS A 60 -23.74 -17.07 -1.22
N GLN A 61 -24.57 -16.04 -1.30
CA GLN A 61 -24.16 -14.65 -1.11
C GLN A 61 -24.24 -14.28 0.36
N LEU A 62 -23.48 -13.23 0.76
CA LEU A 62 -23.55 -12.69 2.11
C LEU A 62 -24.91 -12.01 2.34
N SER A 63 -25.49 -12.22 3.52
CA SER A 63 -26.63 -11.41 3.96
C SER A 63 -26.18 -9.98 4.30
N GLU A 64 -27.10 -9.01 4.19
CA GLU A 64 -26.81 -7.61 4.57
C GLU A 64 -26.30 -7.51 6.02
N LYS A 65 -26.87 -8.34 6.93
CA LYS A 65 -26.44 -8.37 8.33
C LYS A 65 -25.00 -8.87 8.48
N ALA A 66 -24.59 -9.89 7.74
CA ALA A 66 -23.23 -10.40 7.77
C ALA A 66 -22.26 -9.39 7.14
N LEU A 67 -22.67 -8.75 6.05
CA LEU A 67 -21.92 -7.69 5.39
C LEU A 67 -21.69 -6.48 6.33
N ASP A 68 -22.72 -6.00 7.02
CA ASP A 68 -22.61 -4.92 8.00
C ASP A 68 -21.67 -5.29 9.17
N ASN A 69 -21.78 -6.52 9.66
CA ASN A 69 -20.92 -7.02 10.72
C ASN A 69 -19.45 -7.07 10.27
N LEU A 70 -19.20 -7.56 9.07
CA LEU A 70 -17.87 -7.64 8.47
C LEU A 70 -17.23 -6.25 8.32
N ILE A 71 -17.98 -5.30 7.77
CA ILE A 71 -17.53 -3.90 7.63
C ILE A 71 -17.24 -3.28 9.00
N SER A 72 -18.11 -3.52 9.98
CA SER A 72 -17.90 -3.03 11.35
C SER A 72 -16.61 -3.58 11.97
N GLN A 73 -16.34 -4.87 11.80
CA GLN A 73 -15.10 -5.48 12.29
C GLN A 73 -13.84 -4.89 11.64
N VAL A 74 -13.89 -4.59 10.34
CA VAL A 74 -12.78 -3.94 9.63
C VAL A 74 -12.59 -2.50 10.08
N CYS A 75 -13.68 -1.73 10.21
CA CYS A 75 -13.63 -0.28 10.44
C CYS A 75 -13.50 0.14 11.91
N SER A 76 -13.58 -0.79 12.87
CA SER A 76 -13.52 -0.50 14.31
C SER A 76 -12.39 -1.29 14.98
N PRO A 77 -11.12 -1.08 14.59
CA PRO A 77 -10.01 -1.81 15.18
C PRO A 77 -9.77 -1.37 16.62
N ALA A 78 -9.53 -2.36 17.49
CA ALA A 78 -9.21 -2.09 18.90
C ALA A 78 -7.72 -1.65 19.00
N LEU A 79 -7.50 -0.42 19.49
CA LEU A 79 -6.17 0.16 19.73
C LEU A 79 -5.73 0.07 21.21
N ASN A 80 -6.55 -0.50 22.09
CA ASN A 80 -6.30 -0.58 23.54
C ASN A 80 -5.00 -1.34 23.90
N GLU A 81 -4.53 -2.25 23.04
CA GLU A 81 -3.26 -2.98 23.21
C GLU A 81 -2.10 -2.36 22.40
N GLY A 82 -2.32 -1.16 21.86
CA GLY A 82 -1.36 -0.43 21.03
C GLY A 82 -1.40 -0.76 19.56
N LEU A 83 -0.77 0.12 18.76
CA LEU A 83 -0.79 0.07 17.30
C LEU A 83 -0.25 -1.25 16.73
N LEU A 84 0.88 -1.76 17.25
CA LEU A 84 1.51 -2.96 16.70
C LEU A 84 0.57 -4.17 16.77
N LYS A 85 -0.10 -4.35 17.91
CA LYS A 85 -1.08 -5.44 18.10
C LYS A 85 -2.33 -5.28 17.25
N ALA A 86 -2.82 -4.05 17.11
CA ALA A 86 -3.94 -3.75 16.23
C ALA A 86 -3.59 -4.02 14.76
N ASN A 87 -2.39 -3.62 14.32
CA ASN A 87 -1.90 -3.89 12.98
C ASN A 87 -1.69 -5.40 12.73
N GLU A 88 -1.17 -6.15 13.70
CA GLU A 88 -1.02 -7.61 13.60
C GLU A 88 -2.38 -8.31 13.43
N ARG A 89 -3.40 -7.91 14.19
CA ARG A 89 -4.77 -8.43 14.03
C ARG A 89 -5.34 -8.11 12.66
N MET A 90 -5.21 -6.86 12.22
CA MET A 90 -5.69 -6.46 10.90
C MET A 90 -4.93 -7.18 9.79
N TYR A 91 -3.63 -7.34 9.91
CA TYR A 91 -2.82 -8.12 8.97
C TYR A 91 -3.32 -9.56 8.85
N ASN A 92 -3.65 -10.21 9.99
CA ASN A 92 -4.25 -11.55 9.96
C ASN A 92 -5.62 -11.56 9.28
N HIS A 93 -6.45 -10.52 9.48
CA HIS A 93 -7.72 -10.39 8.77
C HIS A 93 -7.53 -10.21 7.24
N LEU A 94 -6.51 -9.46 6.84
CA LEU A 94 -6.16 -9.32 5.41
C LEU A 94 -5.75 -10.67 4.81
N LEU A 95 -4.88 -11.44 5.51
CA LEU A 95 -4.35 -12.70 5.00
C LEU A 95 -5.39 -13.84 5.01
N TYR A 96 -6.12 -13.98 6.10
CA TYR A 96 -6.94 -15.16 6.36
C TYR A 96 -8.45 -14.88 6.28
N GLY A 97 -8.83 -13.62 6.09
CA GLY A 97 -10.24 -13.22 6.09
C GLY A 97 -10.84 -13.15 7.50
N ILE A 98 -12.13 -12.88 7.54
CA ILE A 98 -12.92 -12.72 8.78
C ILE A 98 -14.09 -13.70 8.75
N ALA A 99 -14.26 -14.45 9.84
CA ALA A 99 -15.41 -15.33 10.00
C ALA A 99 -16.68 -14.53 10.31
N VAL A 100 -17.76 -14.83 9.60
CA VAL A 100 -19.09 -14.27 9.83
C VAL A 100 -20.10 -15.36 10.10
N THR A 101 -21.20 -15.03 10.78
CA THR A 101 -22.29 -15.95 10.99
C THR A 101 -23.36 -15.76 9.93
N GLU A 102 -23.72 -16.86 9.25
CA GLU A 102 -24.79 -16.93 8.27
C GLU A 102 -25.77 -18.07 8.60
N PHE A 103 -26.95 -18.01 8.01
CA PHE A 103 -27.96 -19.06 8.11
C PHE A 103 -28.34 -19.50 6.70
N VAL A 104 -28.10 -20.78 6.37
CA VAL A 104 -28.45 -21.38 5.09
C VAL A 104 -29.38 -22.56 5.35
N ASP A 105 -30.55 -22.55 4.74
CA ASP A 105 -31.59 -23.56 4.92
C ASP A 105 -31.91 -23.84 6.41
N GLY A 106 -31.95 -22.75 7.22
CA GLY A 106 -32.23 -22.82 8.68
C GLY A 106 -31.05 -23.30 9.54
N LYS A 107 -29.90 -23.61 8.95
CA LYS A 107 -28.71 -24.07 9.66
C LYS A 107 -27.69 -22.94 9.79
N LYS A 108 -27.12 -22.78 11.00
CA LYS A 108 -26.04 -21.84 11.25
C LYS A 108 -24.75 -22.33 10.58
N VAL A 109 -24.09 -21.46 9.82
CA VAL A 109 -22.77 -21.66 9.21
C VAL A 109 -21.86 -20.46 9.53
N ASN A 110 -20.57 -20.67 9.56
CA ASN A 110 -19.59 -19.61 9.84
C ASN A 110 -18.54 -19.56 8.74
N PRO A 111 -18.88 -19.05 7.56
CA PRO A 111 -17.89 -18.90 6.49
C PRO A 111 -16.85 -17.84 6.85
N THR A 112 -15.63 -18.02 6.35
CA THR A 112 -14.56 -17.03 6.39
C THR A 112 -14.53 -16.27 5.08
N ILE A 113 -14.61 -14.95 5.15
CA ILE A 113 -14.71 -14.07 3.99
C ILE A 113 -13.40 -13.34 3.79
N ALA A 114 -12.83 -13.48 2.61
CA ALA A 114 -11.59 -12.81 2.23
C ALA A 114 -11.83 -11.30 1.97
N LEU A 115 -11.00 -10.45 2.56
CA LEU A 115 -11.02 -9.00 2.32
C LEU A 115 -10.32 -8.62 1.02
N ILE A 116 -9.33 -9.41 0.60
CA ILE A 116 -8.52 -9.23 -0.60
C ILE A 116 -8.59 -10.51 -1.42
N ASP A 117 -8.75 -10.38 -2.73
CA ASP A 117 -8.58 -11.49 -3.67
C ASP A 117 -7.08 -11.63 -3.99
N TRP A 118 -6.44 -12.59 -3.35
CA TRP A 118 -5.02 -12.85 -3.47
C TRP A 118 -4.65 -13.65 -4.72
N GLU A 119 -5.58 -14.45 -5.22
CA GLU A 119 -5.35 -15.33 -6.37
C GLU A 119 -5.56 -14.59 -7.69
N HIS A 120 -6.45 -13.59 -7.67
CA HIS A 120 -6.79 -12.75 -8.79
C HIS A 120 -6.66 -11.27 -8.40
N PRO A 121 -5.42 -10.72 -8.37
CA PRO A 121 -5.17 -9.33 -7.98
C PRO A 121 -6.02 -8.31 -8.74
N GLU A 122 -6.31 -8.57 -10.01
CA GLU A 122 -7.13 -7.73 -10.88
C GLU A 122 -8.59 -7.59 -10.44
N ASN A 123 -9.08 -8.48 -9.58
CA ASN A 123 -10.43 -8.40 -9.01
C ASN A 123 -10.55 -7.39 -7.87
N ASN A 124 -9.42 -6.85 -7.38
CA ASN A 124 -9.44 -5.85 -6.33
C ASN A 124 -9.53 -4.44 -6.90
N GLN A 125 -10.05 -3.50 -6.13
CA GLN A 125 -10.03 -2.08 -6.46
C GLN A 125 -8.82 -1.40 -5.84
N PHE A 126 -8.08 -0.67 -6.67
CA PHE A 126 -6.88 0.07 -6.27
C PHE A 126 -7.15 1.57 -6.43
N HIS A 127 -7.26 2.28 -5.30
CA HIS A 127 -7.48 3.70 -5.26
C HIS A 127 -6.36 4.42 -4.52
N PHE A 128 -6.12 5.67 -4.84
CA PHE A 128 -5.24 6.52 -4.05
C PHE A 128 -5.78 7.93 -4.00
N THR A 129 -5.33 8.67 -2.99
CA THR A 129 -5.66 10.09 -2.82
C THR A 129 -4.43 10.83 -2.33
N GLU A 130 -4.50 12.15 -2.41
CA GLU A 130 -3.53 13.05 -1.81
C GLU A 130 -4.12 13.81 -0.63
N GLU A 131 -3.24 14.40 0.20
CA GLU A 131 -3.65 15.29 1.28
C GLU A 131 -4.73 14.67 2.20
N PHE A 132 -4.52 13.41 2.59
CA PHE A 132 -5.50 12.63 3.34
C PHE A 132 -5.59 13.11 4.80
N THR A 133 -6.53 14.00 5.07
CA THR A 133 -6.71 14.59 6.40
C THR A 133 -7.30 13.57 7.39
N VAL A 134 -6.58 13.33 8.50
CA VAL A 134 -7.00 12.42 9.58
C VAL A 134 -6.99 13.16 10.90
N LEU A 135 -8.07 13.00 11.69
CA LEU A 135 -8.19 13.58 13.02
C LEU A 135 -7.28 12.85 14.00
N ARG A 136 -6.51 13.60 14.80
CA ARG A 136 -5.70 13.03 15.88
C ARG A 136 -6.56 12.36 16.96
N SER A 137 -5.99 11.42 17.66
CA SER A 137 -6.67 10.71 18.76
C SER A 137 -7.22 11.65 19.85
N GLY A 138 -6.62 12.84 20.03
CA GLY A 138 -7.13 13.87 20.92
C GLY A 138 -8.34 14.67 20.42
N GLY A 139 -8.76 14.48 19.17
CA GLY A 139 -10.01 15.03 18.62
C GLY A 139 -10.00 16.53 18.29
N VAL A 140 -8.84 17.22 18.31
CA VAL A 140 -8.77 18.68 18.10
C VAL A 140 -7.98 19.04 16.83
N GLU A 141 -6.86 18.39 16.60
CA GLU A 141 -5.97 18.65 15.47
C GLU A 141 -6.01 17.51 14.44
N THR A 142 -5.56 17.79 13.26
CA THR A 142 -5.44 16.80 12.18
C THR A 142 -3.99 16.59 11.75
N ARG A 143 -3.72 15.46 11.13
CA ARG A 143 -2.55 15.20 10.30
C ARG A 143 -2.98 14.94 8.88
N ARG A 144 -2.08 15.17 7.95
CA ARG A 144 -2.38 15.11 6.54
C ARG A 144 -1.25 14.44 5.78
N PRO A 145 -1.20 13.09 5.78
CA PRO A 145 -0.30 12.33 4.92
C PRO A 145 -0.41 12.75 3.46
N ASP A 146 0.71 12.82 2.76
CA ASP A 146 0.77 13.37 1.41
C ASP A 146 0.02 12.50 0.40
N ILE A 147 0.21 11.16 0.45
CA ILE A 147 -0.50 10.20 -0.42
C ILE A 147 -0.86 8.96 0.40
N VAL A 148 -2.09 8.47 0.21
CA VAL A 148 -2.56 7.20 0.79
C VAL A 148 -3.14 6.32 -0.31
N CYS A 149 -2.71 5.06 -0.34
CA CYS A 149 -3.13 4.04 -1.31
C CYS A 149 -4.04 3.00 -0.64
N PHE A 150 -5.17 2.72 -1.27
CA PHE A 150 -6.22 1.84 -0.76
C PHE A 150 -6.39 0.61 -1.65
N VAL A 151 -6.53 -0.54 -1.05
CA VAL A 151 -7.00 -1.75 -1.73
C VAL A 151 -8.36 -2.12 -1.16
N ASN A 152 -9.37 -2.23 -2.00
CA ASN A 152 -10.77 -2.48 -1.59
C ASN A 152 -11.26 -1.49 -0.50
N GLY A 153 -10.80 -0.24 -0.56
CA GLY A 153 -11.13 0.80 0.43
C GLY A 153 -10.33 0.75 1.72
N ILE A 154 -9.39 -0.20 1.89
CA ILE A 154 -8.53 -0.35 3.07
C ILE A 154 -7.18 0.33 2.80
N PRO A 155 -6.68 1.26 3.64
CA PRO A 155 -5.45 2.01 3.39
C PRO A 155 -4.21 1.14 3.66
N LEU A 156 -3.62 0.56 2.62
CA LEU A 156 -2.48 -0.36 2.74
C LEU A 156 -1.11 0.31 2.63
N ALA A 157 -1.00 1.46 1.96
CA ALA A 157 0.27 2.16 1.87
C ALA A 157 0.11 3.66 2.15
N VAL A 158 1.12 4.25 2.81
CA VAL A 158 1.19 5.68 3.10
C VAL A 158 2.53 6.21 2.62
N ILE A 159 2.51 7.34 1.92
CA ILE A 159 3.69 7.96 1.31
C ILE A 159 3.80 9.39 1.83
N GLU A 160 4.99 9.75 2.34
CA GLU A 160 5.38 11.12 2.65
C GLU A 160 6.32 11.63 1.55
N ALA A 161 5.96 12.72 0.92
CA ALA A 161 6.75 13.39 -0.09
C ALA A 161 7.54 14.55 0.53
N LYS A 162 8.76 14.77 0.08
CA LYS A 162 9.60 15.90 0.50
C LYS A 162 10.27 16.52 -0.72
N SER A 163 10.63 17.77 -0.63
CA SER A 163 11.44 18.40 -1.67
C SER A 163 12.87 17.85 -1.64
N PRO A 164 13.51 17.70 -2.80
CA PRO A 164 14.94 17.42 -2.84
C PRO A 164 15.70 18.58 -2.17
N ALA A 165 16.84 18.29 -1.55
CA ALA A 165 17.67 19.30 -0.89
C ALA A 165 17.97 20.46 -1.83
N GLY A 166 17.50 21.67 -1.48
CA GLY A 166 17.74 22.88 -2.25
C GLY A 166 19.14 23.42 -2.00
N HIS A 167 19.65 24.21 -2.96
CA HIS A 167 20.98 24.80 -2.94
C HIS A 167 21.31 25.44 -1.58
N GLY A 168 22.34 24.91 -0.90
CA GLY A 168 22.98 25.54 0.25
C GLY A 168 22.32 25.38 1.62
N LYS A 169 21.17 24.71 1.71
CA LYS A 169 20.58 24.29 2.99
C LYS A 169 20.64 22.77 3.09
N LYS A 170 20.93 22.23 4.26
CA LYS A 170 20.58 20.85 4.62
C LYS A 170 19.05 20.81 4.60
N GLY A 171 18.49 20.59 3.42
CA GLY A 171 17.05 20.60 3.21
C GLY A 171 16.38 19.38 3.79
N PRO A 172 15.04 19.38 3.92
CA PRO A 172 14.26 18.22 4.28
C PRO A 172 14.63 17.10 3.34
N THR A 173 15.09 16.04 3.93
CA THR A 173 15.52 14.85 3.22
C THR A 173 14.45 13.80 3.36
N ILE A 174 14.64 12.67 2.73
CA ILE A 174 13.87 11.45 2.96
C ILE A 174 13.72 11.16 4.46
N ASP A 175 14.74 11.43 5.27
CA ASP A 175 14.72 11.22 6.72
C ASP A 175 13.66 12.07 7.45
N GLU A 176 13.33 13.26 6.96
CA GLU A 176 12.23 14.06 7.51
C GLU A 176 10.87 13.40 7.24
N GLY A 177 10.63 12.88 6.03
CA GLY A 177 9.42 12.11 5.72
C GLY A 177 9.33 10.84 6.55
N ILE A 178 10.45 10.15 6.79
CA ILE A 178 10.51 8.99 7.70
C ILE A 178 10.16 9.42 9.13
N SER A 179 10.75 10.50 9.63
CA SER A 179 10.45 11.05 10.96
C SER A 179 8.97 11.41 11.11
N GLN A 180 8.39 12.02 10.08
CA GLN A 180 6.97 12.36 10.04
C GLN A 180 6.09 11.11 10.09
N SER A 181 6.41 10.09 9.29
CA SER A 181 5.72 8.81 9.30
C SER A 181 5.80 8.11 10.66
N ILE A 182 6.97 8.10 11.31
CA ILE A 182 7.15 7.53 12.65
C ILE A 182 6.35 8.30 13.69
N ARG A 183 6.39 9.64 13.69
CA ARG A 183 5.62 10.48 14.59
C ARG A 183 4.13 10.22 14.45
N ASN A 184 3.61 10.16 13.24
CA ASN A 184 2.17 9.98 12.96
C ASN A 184 1.61 8.65 13.50
N GLN A 185 2.47 7.69 13.85
CA GLN A 185 2.10 6.42 14.47
C GLN A 185 1.95 6.47 16.01
N LEU A 186 2.31 7.58 16.65
CA LEU A 186 2.20 7.71 18.11
C LEU A 186 0.72 7.72 18.57
N ASN A 187 0.49 7.31 19.81
CA ASN A 187 -0.86 7.13 20.34
C ASN A 187 -1.71 8.40 20.35
N ASP A 188 -1.09 9.56 20.49
CA ASP A 188 -1.73 10.88 20.47
C ASP A 188 -1.80 11.51 19.06
N GLU A 189 -1.29 10.83 18.06
CA GLU A 189 -1.30 11.27 16.66
C GLU A 189 -2.44 10.58 15.87
N ILE A 190 -2.14 9.93 14.77
CA ILE A 190 -3.14 9.27 13.90
C ILE A 190 -2.91 7.75 13.76
N PRO A 191 -2.75 7.00 14.87
CA PRO A 191 -2.45 5.56 14.80
C PRO A 191 -3.52 4.75 14.08
N GLN A 192 -4.78 5.21 14.07
CA GLN A 192 -5.89 4.52 13.40
C GLN A 192 -5.64 4.31 11.90
N LEU A 193 -4.91 5.20 11.22
CA LEU A 193 -4.54 4.99 9.83
C LEU A 193 -3.54 3.84 9.68
N PHE A 194 -2.60 3.76 10.61
CA PHE A 194 -1.48 2.81 10.53
C PHE A 194 -1.87 1.40 11.00
N VAL A 195 -3.05 1.21 11.57
CA VAL A 195 -3.59 -0.13 11.85
C VAL A 195 -3.67 -0.98 10.59
N TYR A 196 -3.94 -0.37 9.45
CA TYR A 196 -4.13 -1.05 8.16
C TYR A 196 -2.86 -1.07 7.32
N SER A 197 -1.96 -0.12 7.53
CA SER A 197 -0.83 0.12 6.64
C SER A 197 0.17 -1.03 6.62
N GLN A 198 0.55 -1.46 5.43
CA GLN A 198 1.50 -2.54 5.20
C GLN A 198 2.85 -2.00 4.73
N LEU A 199 2.85 -1.01 3.84
CA LEU A 199 4.06 -0.30 3.40
C LEU A 199 3.98 1.19 3.72
N LEU A 200 5.09 1.73 4.18
CA LEU A 200 5.31 3.15 4.42
C LEU A 200 6.48 3.60 3.55
N LEU A 201 6.30 4.69 2.81
CA LEU A 201 7.32 5.21 1.91
C LEU A 201 7.62 6.67 2.23
N SER A 202 8.88 7.06 2.05
CA SER A 202 9.31 8.46 2.03
C SER A 202 10.07 8.71 0.73
N ILE A 203 9.67 9.75 -0.01
CA ILE A 203 10.17 10.08 -1.36
C ILE A 203 10.54 11.56 -1.46
N ASN A 204 11.44 11.92 -2.39
CA ASN A 204 11.89 13.31 -2.57
C ASN A 204 12.09 13.73 -4.04
N GLY A 205 11.54 13.01 -5.00
CA GLY A 205 11.72 13.26 -6.42
C GLY A 205 12.95 12.57 -7.03
N HIS A 206 14.02 12.39 -6.26
CA HIS A 206 15.24 11.73 -6.72
C HIS A 206 15.36 10.30 -6.24
N ASP A 207 15.00 10.06 -4.99
CA ASP A 207 15.18 8.77 -4.32
C ASP A 207 14.02 8.51 -3.35
N GLY A 208 14.01 7.37 -2.71
CA GLY A 208 13.02 7.00 -1.71
C GLY A 208 13.50 5.89 -0.79
N ARG A 209 12.78 5.74 0.32
CA ARG A 209 12.97 4.67 1.30
C ARG A 209 11.62 4.10 1.68
N TYR A 210 11.62 2.84 2.07
CA TYR A 210 10.41 2.17 2.56
C TYR A 210 10.66 1.44 3.89
N GLY A 211 9.59 1.27 4.60
CA GLY A 211 9.49 0.51 5.83
C GLY A 211 8.07 0.02 6.04
N THR A 212 7.78 -0.35 7.25
CA THR A 212 6.42 -0.70 7.70
C THR A 212 6.15 -0.11 9.08
N CYS A 213 4.99 -0.35 9.66
CA CYS A 213 4.65 0.14 10.99
C CYS A 213 5.72 -0.25 12.02
N HIS A 214 6.09 0.70 12.86
CA HIS A 214 7.14 0.56 13.89
C HIS A 214 8.57 0.32 13.37
N THR A 215 8.82 0.42 12.06
CA THR A 215 10.19 0.33 11.54
C THR A 215 11.02 1.53 12.04
N PRO A 216 12.07 1.32 12.86
CA PRO A 216 12.97 2.39 13.26
C PRO A 216 13.65 3.01 12.04
N MET A 217 13.93 4.32 12.08
CA MET A 217 14.51 5.09 10.96
C MET A 217 15.71 4.39 10.31
N LYS A 218 16.64 3.89 11.09
CA LYS A 218 17.86 3.22 10.60
C LYS A 218 17.62 1.94 9.80
N PHE A 219 16.41 1.39 9.84
CA PHE A 219 16.04 0.17 9.12
C PHE A 219 15.16 0.43 7.89
N TRP A 220 14.80 1.68 7.62
CA TRP A 220 14.19 2.02 6.35
C TRP A 220 15.18 1.77 5.22
N ALA A 221 14.72 1.10 4.17
CA ALA A 221 15.57 0.55 3.15
C ALA A 221 15.34 1.20 1.78
N ALA A 222 16.38 1.24 0.95
CA ALA A 222 16.22 1.44 -0.48
C ALA A 222 15.82 0.12 -1.15
N TRP A 223 15.15 0.23 -2.28
CA TRP A 223 14.81 -0.92 -3.13
C TRP A 223 15.72 -0.97 -4.36
N ARG A 224 16.18 -2.15 -4.70
CA ARG A 224 16.81 -2.44 -5.99
C ARG A 224 15.98 -3.48 -6.70
N GLU A 225 15.43 -3.12 -7.84
CA GLU A 225 14.57 -4.00 -8.62
C GLU A 225 15.39 -4.99 -9.46
N GLU A 226 14.92 -6.22 -9.54
CA GLU A 226 15.57 -7.29 -10.32
C GLU A 226 14.60 -8.03 -11.26
N ASP A 227 13.28 -7.85 -11.12
CA ASP A 227 12.27 -8.47 -12.00
C ASP A 227 11.82 -7.54 -13.13
N ILE A 228 11.81 -6.21 -12.89
CA ILE A 228 11.35 -5.19 -13.84
C ILE A 228 12.59 -4.51 -14.46
N THR A 229 12.73 -4.60 -15.77
CA THR A 229 13.87 -4.02 -16.49
C THR A 229 13.78 -2.50 -16.64
N ASP A 230 14.91 -1.82 -16.83
CA ASP A 230 14.93 -0.37 -17.06
C ASP A 230 14.04 0.07 -18.26
N PRO A 231 13.98 -0.63 -19.41
CA PRO A 231 13.03 -0.30 -20.48
C PRO A 231 11.56 -0.42 -20.07
N GLN A 232 11.21 -1.42 -19.25
CA GLN A 232 9.84 -1.56 -18.72
C GLN A 232 9.49 -0.41 -17.77
N MET A 233 10.40 -0.04 -16.86
CA MET A 233 10.22 1.11 -15.97
C MET A 233 10.07 2.41 -16.76
N TYR A 234 10.86 2.58 -17.81
CA TYR A 234 10.80 3.73 -18.70
C TYR A 234 9.44 3.81 -19.40
N ALA A 235 8.94 2.69 -19.92
CA ALA A 235 7.63 2.61 -20.55
C ALA A 235 6.49 2.97 -19.57
N LEU A 236 6.55 2.48 -18.32
CA LEU A 236 5.58 2.81 -17.27
C LEU A 236 5.63 4.30 -16.91
N ARG A 237 6.83 4.88 -16.78
CA ARG A 237 7.01 6.30 -16.44
C ARG A 237 6.47 7.22 -17.53
N ASN A 238 6.58 6.82 -18.78
CA ASN A 238 6.17 7.58 -19.96
C ASN A 238 4.82 7.11 -20.54
N HIS A 239 4.09 6.27 -19.83
CA HIS A 239 2.76 5.86 -20.25
C HIS A 239 1.81 7.07 -20.24
N PRO A 240 1.20 7.43 -21.39
CA PRO A 240 0.33 8.60 -21.46
C PRO A 240 -0.93 8.40 -20.64
N LEU A 241 -1.29 9.41 -19.85
CA LEU A 241 -2.55 9.42 -19.12
C LEU A 241 -3.71 9.78 -20.06
N SER A 242 -4.88 9.19 -19.83
CA SER A 242 -6.10 9.58 -20.54
C SER A 242 -6.57 10.97 -20.10
N THR A 243 -7.41 11.60 -20.93
CA THR A 243 -8.02 12.90 -20.59
C THR A 243 -8.76 12.84 -19.26
N GLU A 244 -9.49 11.76 -19.01
CA GLU A 244 -10.25 11.53 -17.77
C GLU A 244 -9.32 11.41 -16.56
N GLN A 245 -8.20 10.73 -16.72
CA GLN A 245 -7.18 10.61 -15.65
C GLN A 245 -6.54 11.96 -15.34
N ILE A 246 -6.23 12.76 -16.37
CA ILE A 246 -5.69 14.11 -16.20
C ILE A 246 -6.71 15.00 -15.48
N HIS A 247 -7.98 14.98 -15.89
CA HIS A 247 -9.04 15.72 -15.22
C HIS A 247 -9.19 15.29 -13.76
N ALA A 248 -9.21 13.99 -13.48
CA ALA A 248 -9.29 13.49 -12.10
C ALA A 248 -8.16 14.03 -11.22
N LEU A 249 -6.92 14.07 -11.74
CA LEU A 249 -5.75 14.53 -10.99
C LEU A 249 -5.69 16.05 -10.81
N PHE A 250 -6.21 16.85 -11.76
CA PHE A 250 -5.91 18.28 -11.81
C PHE A 250 -7.10 19.21 -11.64
N ASP A 251 -8.35 18.75 -11.83
CA ASP A 251 -9.54 19.65 -11.76
C ASP A 251 -9.76 20.28 -10.38
N HIS A 252 -9.27 19.66 -9.31
CA HIS A 252 -9.35 20.18 -7.94
C HIS A 252 -8.16 21.05 -7.54
N ARG A 253 -7.15 21.16 -8.41
CA ARG A 253 -5.89 21.86 -8.19
C ARG A 253 -5.85 23.23 -8.87
N PRO A 254 -4.95 24.14 -8.47
CA PRO A 254 -4.69 25.36 -9.21
C PRO A 254 -4.31 25.06 -10.66
N SER A 255 -4.81 25.86 -11.59
CA SER A 255 -4.56 25.67 -13.04
C SER A 255 -3.06 25.70 -13.43
N VAL A 256 -2.22 26.27 -12.58
CA VAL A 256 -0.76 26.30 -12.77
C VAL A 256 -0.17 24.89 -12.70
N ASP A 257 -0.74 23.99 -11.92
CA ASP A 257 -0.25 22.60 -11.76
C ASP A 257 -0.46 21.81 -13.07
N LEU A 258 -1.64 21.94 -13.67
CA LEU A 258 -1.91 21.32 -14.97
C LEU A 258 -0.99 21.90 -16.07
N LYS A 259 -0.79 23.22 -16.09
CA LYS A 259 0.11 23.86 -17.06
C LYS A 259 1.55 23.37 -16.90
N TRP A 260 2.01 23.23 -15.65
CA TRP A 260 3.33 22.69 -15.38
C TRP A 260 3.46 21.23 -15.87
N TYR A 261 2.45 20.41 -15.60
CA TYR A 261 2.43 19.03 -16.07
C TYR A 261 2.44 18.93 -17.60
N GLN A 262 1.64 19.76 -18.29
CA GLN A 262 1.63 19.82 -19.76
C GLN A 262 3.00 20.22 -20.31
N GLN A 263 3.63 21.26 -19.75
CA GLN A 263 4.98 21.67 -20.14
C GLN A 263 6.02 20.54 -19.92
N LEU A 264 5.87 19.78 -18.83
CA LEU A 264 6.76 18.64 -18.56
C LEU A 264 6.62 17.57 -19.64
N ILE A 265 5.41 17.21 -20.04
CA ILE A 265 5.15 16.20 -21.07
C ILE A 265 5.55 16.71 -22.45
N ASP A 266 5.29 17.97 -22.78
CA ASP A 266 5.68 18.60 -24.04
C ASP A 266 7.21 18.72 -24.19
N GLY A 267 7.93 18.71 -23.07
CA GLY A 267 9.40 18.70 -23.03
C GLY A 267 10.03 17.39 -23.49
N GLY A 268 9.24 16.35 -23.74
CA GLY A 268 9.68 15.04 -24.20
C GLY A 268 9.64 13.95 -23.14
N GLU A 269 10.28 12.83 -23.42
CA GLU A 269 10.27 11.67 -22.55
C GLU A 269 10.99 11.91 -21.21
N LEU A 270 10.41 11.39 -20.14
CA LEU A 270 10.89 11.60 -18.78
C LEU A 270 11.87 10.50 -18.36
N ALA A 271 12.98 10.88 -17.79
CA ALA A 271 13.91 9.96 -17.16
C ALA A 271 13.30 9.30 -15.91
N VAL A 272 13.65 8.05 -15.66
CA VAL A 272 13.23 7.30 -14.49
C VAL A 272 14.12 7.65 -13.30
N SER A 273 13.57 8.30 -12.29
CA SER A 273 14.28 8.63 -11.05
C SER A 273 14.35 7.45 -10.07
N GLY A 274 15.14 7.58 -9.01
CA GLY A 274 15.14 6.60 -7.91
C GLY A 274 13.79 6.53 -7.19
N GLN A 275 13.08 7.66 -7.07
CA GLN A 275 11.69 7.69 -6.59
C GLN A 275 10.77 6.85 -7.49
N ASP A 276 10.83 7.05 -8.81
CA ASP A 276 10.00 6.31 -9.77
C ASP A 276 10.30 4.81 -9.68
N LYS A 277 11.58 4.42 -9.60
CA LYS A 277 11.98 3.01 -9.43
C LYS A 277 11.36 2.40 -8.16
N LEU A 278 11.38 3.12 -7.04
CA LEU A 278 10.78 2.65 -5.79
C LEU A 278 9.26 2.47 -5.91
N LEU A 279 8.57 3.47 -6.48
CA LEU A 279 7.11 3.43 -6.64
C LEU A 279 6.68 2.31 -7.60
N ILE A 280 7.32 2.17 -8.76
CA ILE A 280 7.06 1.08 -9.71
C ILE A 280 7.26 -0.27 -9.05
N SER A 281 8.38 -0.43 -8.33
CA SER A 281 8.77 -1.71 -7.73
C SER A 281 7.88 -2.15 -6.57
N LEU A 282 7.36 -1.22 -5.77
CA LEU A 282 6.63 -1.56 -4.55
C LEU A 282 5.14 -1.29 -4.60
N LEU A 283 4.69 -0.39 -5.50
CA LEU A 283 3.29 0.02 -5.61
C LEU A 283 2.64 -0.37 -6.93
N SER A 284 3.30 -1.16 -7.80
CA SER A 284 2.52 -1.93 -8.79
C SER A 284 1.53 -2.81 -8.03
N PRO A 285 0.24 -2.84 -8.41
CA PRO A 285 -0.81 -3.53 -7.66
C PRO A 285 -0.44 -4.95 -7.20
N GLU A 286 0.06 -5.77 -8.11
CA GLU A 286 0.45 -7.15 -7.82
C GLU A 286 1.62 -7.22 -6.82
N ARG A 287 2.59 -6.31 -6.95
CA ARG A 287 3.76 -6.28 -6.06
C ARG A 287 3.39 -5.83 -4.65
N LEU A 288 2.50 -4.86 -4.50
CA LEU A 288 2.01 -4.46 -3.17
C LEU A 288 1.31 -5.63 -2.47
N LEU A 289 0.48 -6.37 -3.19
CA LEU A 289 -0.18 -7.56 -2.67
C LEU A 289 0.84 -8.67 -2.36
N GLU A 290 1.79 -8.92 -3.24
CA GLU A 290 2.88 -9.89 -3.02
C GLU A 290 3.69 -9.57 -1.77
N MET A 291 4.11 -8.31 -1.61
CA MET A 291 4.86 -7.85 -0.43
C MET A 291 4.05 -8.00 0.86
N THR A 292 2.77 -7.70 0.80
CA THR A 292 1.86 -7.86 1.94
C THR A 292 1.69 -9.33 2.31
N ARG A 293 1.43 -10.20 1.32
CA ARG A 293 1.09 -11.59 1.56
C ARG A 293 2.29 -12.46 1.97
N PHE A 294 3.44 -12.30 1.28
CA PHE A 294 4.55 -13.22 1.37
C PHE A 294 5.83 -12.64 2.00
N PHE A 295 5.95 -11.31 2.02
CA PHE A 295 7.19 -10.65 2.40
C PHE A 295 7.04 -9.69 3.59
N THR A 296 5.98 -9.88 4.37
CA THR A 296 5.72 -9.21 5.64
C THR A 296 5.53 -10.27 6.72
N LEU A 297 6.14 -10.04 7.89
CA LEU A 297 5.98 -10.95 9.04
C LEU A 297 5.99 -10.18 10.36
N PHE A 298 5.51 -10.82 11.41
CA PHE A 298 5.58 -10.35 12.78
C PHE A 298 6.51 -11.24 13.60
N ASP A 299 7.54 -10.64 14.17
CA ASP A 299 8.50 -11.30 15.06
C ASP A 299 8.31 -10.80 16.48
N LYS A 300 8.43 -11.70 17.46
CA LYS A 300 8.18 -11.38 18.89
C LYS A 300 9.14 -10.33 19.45
N LYS A 301 10.36 -10.21 18.92
CA LYS A 301 11.39 -9.30 19.42
C LYS A 301 11.45 -7.99 18.65
N THR A 302 11.30 -8.05 17.34
CA THR A 302 11.50 -6.92 16.44
C THR A 302 10.19 -6.27 15.97
N GLY A 303 9.05 -6.93 16.22
CA GLY A 303 7.75 -6.46 15.78
C GLY A 303 7.49 -6.78 14.31
N LYS A 304 6.83 -5.86 13.60
CA LYS A 304 6.53 -6.03 12.19
C LYS A 304 7.76 -5.77 11.33
N ILE A 305 8.00 -6.64 10.37
CA ILE A 305 9.12 -6.59 9.43
C ILE A 305 8.58 -6.73 8.02
N VAL A 306 9.09 -5.91 7.12
CA VAL A 306 8.94 -6.08 5.66
C VAL A 306 10.27 -6.46 5.06
N ALA A 307 10.27 -7.42 4.15
CA ALA A 307 11.49 -7.94 3.52
C ALA A 307 12.23 -6.88 2.70
N ARG A 308 13.54 -6.99 2.67
CA ARG A 308 14.39 -6.22 1.76
C ARG A 308 14.48 -6.91 0.40
N TYR A 309 14.83 -6.16 -0.64
CA TYR A 309 14.91 -6.69 -2.00
C TYR A 309 15.77 -7.96 -2.12
N GLN A 310 16.90 -8.03 -1.39
CA GLN A 310 17.78 -9.23 -1.41
C GLN A 310 17.06 -10.48 -0.91
N GLN A 311 16.17 -10.32 0.08
CA GLN A 311 15.37 -11.42 0.61
C GLN A 311 14.30 -11.82 -0.39
N VAL A 312 13.57 -10.84 -0.94
CA VAL A 312 12.49 -11.07 -1.92
C VAL A 312 13.03 -11.83 -3.12
N PHE A 313 14.06 -11.31 -3.80
CA PHE A 313 14.58 -11.94 -5.00
C PHE A 313 15.36 -13.22 -4.69
N GLY A 314 16.00 -13.30 -3.53
CA GLY A 314 16.63 -14.54 -3.06
C GLY A 314 15.63 -15.67 -2.87
N ILE A 315 14.49 -15.39 -2.24
CA ILE A 315 13.39 -16.37 -2.05
C ILE A 315 12.78 -16.76 -3.40
N LYS A 316 12.48 -15.81 -4.28
CA LYS A 316 11.94 -16.08 -5.62
C LYS A 316 12.83 -17.03 -6.41
N ARG A 317 14.12 -16.74 -6.49
CA ARG A 317 15.10 -17.59 -7.17
C ARG A 317 15.25 -18.98 -6.53
N LEU A 318 15.17 -19.03 -5.19
CA LEU A 318 15.19 -20.30 -4.49
C LEU A 318 13.96 -21.16 -4.84
N LEU A 319 12.75 -20.57 -4.79
CA LEU A 319 11.50 -21.25 -5.13
C LEU A 319 11.52 -21.73 -6.59
N GLU A 320 11.94 -20.91 -7.52
CA GLU A 320 12.09 -21.28 -8.92
C GLU A 320 13.01 -22.50 -9.07
N ARG A 321 14.19 -22.46 -8.42
CA ARG A 321 15.16 -23.53 -8.52
C ARG A 321 14.68 -24.84 -7.92
N ILE A 322 14.05 -24.83 -6.74
CA ILE A 322 13.54 -26.05 -6.12
C ILE A 322 12.26 -26.59 -6.78
N SER A 323 11.52 -25.75 -7.52
CA SER A 323 10.35 -26.19 -8.30
C SER A 323 10.75 -26.83 -9.63
N THR A 324 11.93 -26.48 -10.17
CA THR A 324 12.46 -27.05 -11.41
C THR A 324 12.93 -28.49 -11.16
N ARG A 325 12.38 -29.43 -11.96
CA ARG A 325 12.78 -30.84 -11.91
C ARG A 325 13.85 -31.13 -12.95
N ARG A 326 14.87 -31.85 -12.55
CA ARG A 326 15.88 -32.39 -13.48
C ARG A 326 15.32 -33.57 -14.29
N PRO A 327 15.96 -33.95 -15.41
CA PRO A 327 15.53 -35.11 -16.20
C PRO A 327 15.50 -36.43 -15.41
N ASP A 328 16.34 -36.56 -14.36
CA ASP A 328 16.39 -37.72 -13.46
C ASP A 328 15.26 -37.72 -12.40
N GLY A 329 14.35 -36.76 -12.43
CA GLY A 329 13.25 -36.56 -11.48
C GLY A 329 13.65 -35.87 -10.18
N GLY A 330 14.94 -35.64 -9.93
CA GLY A 330 15.45 -34.88 -8.79
C GLY A 330 15.15 -33.39 -8.90
N ARG A 331 15.34 -32.66 -7.79
CA ARG A 331 15.28 -31.20 -7.77
C ARG A 331 16.69 -30.62 -7.90
N GLU A 332 16.78 -29.40 -8.46
CA GLU A 332 18.05 -28.69 -8.49
C GLU A 332 18.44 -28.21 -7.11
N GLY A 333 19.66 -28.52 -6.67
CA GLY A 333 20.27 -27.96 -5.48
C GLY A 333 20.93 -26.61 -5.75
N GLY A 334 21.28 -25.89 -4.71
CA GLY A 334 21.95 -24.60 -4.82
C GLY A 334 22.55 -24.12 -3.51
N VAL A 335 23.31 -23.05 -3.58
CA VAL A 335 23.87 -22.34 -2.42
C VAL A 335 23.27 -20.94 -2.37
N ILE A 336 22.72 -20.56 -1.22
CA ILE A 336 22.24 -19.20 -0.97
C ILE A 336 23.41 -18.42 -0.36
N TRP A 337 23.89 -17.43 -1.10
CA TRP A 337 24.94 -16.54 -0.62
C TRP A 337 24.34 -15.17 -0.25
N HIS A 338 24.34 -14.87 1.04
CA HIS A 338 23.95 -13.55 1.55
C HIS A 338 25.12 -12.89 2.27
N THR A 339 25.31 -11.59 2.06
CA THR A 339 26.29 -10.80 2.83
C THR A 339 25.91 -10.76 4.30
N THR A 340 26.92 -10.59 5.17
CA THR A 340 26.69 -10.44 6.61
C THR A 340 25.77 -9.22 6.86
N GLY A 341 24.77 -9.39 7.73
CA GLY A 341 23.81 -8.33 8.06
C GLY A 341 22.66 -8.12 7.06
N SER A 342 22.57 -8.91 5.97
CA SER A 342 21.49 -8.81 4.99
C SER A 342 20.15 -9.42 5.42
N GLY A 343 20.04 -9.94 6.66
CA GLY A 343 18.82 -10.52 7.20
C GLY A 343 18.60 -11.98 6.84
N LYS A 344 19.66 -12.76 6.62
CA LYS A 344 19.60 -14.21 6.30
C LYS A 344 18.63 -15.02 7.15
N SER A 345 18.52 -14.69 8.44
CA SER A 345 17.67 -15.43 9.38
C SER A 345 16.16 -15.28 9.11
N TYR A 346 15.79 -14.35 8.25
CA TYR A 346 14.40 -14.11 7.85
C TYR A 346 14.13 -14.54 6.38
N THR A 347 15.14 -15.01 5.67
CA THR A 347 15.02 -15.65 4.37
C THR A 347 14.81 -17.15 4.53
#